data_701e1f91a317918d982b6ede00f13616
#
_entry.id   701e1f91a317918d982b6ede00f13616
#
_cell.length_a   1.000
_cell.length_b   1.000
_cell.length_c   1.000
_cell.angle_alpha   90.00
_cell.angle_beta   90.00
_cell.angle_gamma   90.00
#
_symmetry.space_group_name_H-M   'P 1'
#
loop_
_entity.id
_entity.type
_entity.pdbx_description
1 polymer ?
#
loop_
_entity_poly.entity_id
_entity_poly.type
_entity_poly.pdbx_seq_one_letter_code
_entity_poly.pdbx_strand_id
1 'polypeptide(L)'
;VEIFIDFLFHRPQGHYGTGRNEGNLKPSAPTYPITRSTGDIDKLCRSTLDGLSIPSGGILLRDDSLVVELRAKKSFAAKGGFQGAFIHIWQL
;
A
#
# COMPACT_ATOMS: atom_id res chain seq x y z
N VAL A 1 8.36 17.32 6.06
CA VAL A 1 8.51 15.89 6.38
C VAL A 1 8.67 15.08 5.10
N GLU A 2 9.31 13.96 5.21
CA GLU A 2 9.36 12.94 4.17
C GLU A 2 8.43 11.80 4.55
N ILE A 3 7.71 11.25 3.56
CA ILE A 3 6.78 10.15 3.77
C ILE A 3 7.09 9.02 2.79
N PHE A 4 7.11 7.80 3.31
CA PHE A 4 7.10 6.58 2.51
C PHE A 4 5.86 5.78 2.88
N ILE A 5 5.11 5.32 1.87
CA ILE A 5 3.92 4.50 2.07
C ILE A 5 4.05 3.21 1.26
N ASP A 6 3.83 2.08 1.91
CA ASP A 6 3.71 0.79 1.25
C ASP A 6 2.27 0.29 1.40
N PHE A 7 1.54 0.26 0.30
CA PHE A 7 0.17 -0.26 0.25
C PHE A 7 0.24 -1.76 0.02
N LEU A 8 -0.20 -2.53 1.01
CA LEU A 8 -0.14 -3.99 0.99
C LEU A 8 -1.51 -4.58 0.71
N PHE A 9 -1.56 -5.46 -0.27
CA PHE A 9 -2.78 -6.15 -0.68
C PHE A 9 -2.61 -7.66 -0.52
N HIS A 10 -3.65 -8.35 -0.07
CA HIS A 10 -3.66 -9.80 -0.11
C HIS A 10 -3.68 -10.29 -1.56
N ARG A 11 -2.93 -11.36 -1.83
CA ARG A 11 -3.01 -12.00 -3.14
C ARG A 11 -4.33 -12.74 -3.28
N PRO A 12 -5.01 -12.62 -4.45
CA PRO A 12 -6.13 -13.50 -4.75
C PRO A 12 -5.71 -14.96 -4.75
N GLN A 13 -6.62 -15.84 -4.38
CA GLN A 13 -6.35 -17.27 -4.34
C GLN A 13 -5.92 -17.82 -5.70
N GLY A 14 -6.42 -17.24 -6.80
CA GLY A 14 -6.03 -17.62 -8.14
C GLY A 14 -4.56 -17.40 -8.49
N HIS A 15 -3.80 -16.66 -7.66
CA HIS A 15 -2.35 -16.49 -7.82
C HIS A 15 -1.56 -17.73 -7.33
N TYR A 16 -2.20 -18.63 -6.61
CA TYR A 16 -1.56 -19.81 -6.06
C TYR A 16 -1.96 -21.04 -6.86
N GLY A 17 -1.05 -22.03 -6.90
CA GLY A 17 -1.33 -23.31 -7.51
C GLY A 17 -2.30 -24.17 -6.71
N THR A 18 -2.66 -25.31 -7.28
CA THR A 18 -3.53 -26.30 -6.67
C THR A 18 -2.81 -27.63 -6.52
N GLY A 19 -3.37 -28.53 -5.72
CA GLY A 19 -2.75 -29.83 -5.49
C GLY A 19 -1.37 -29.73 -4.88
N ARG A 20 -0.34 -30.26 -5.56
CA ARG A 20 1.06 -30.21 -5.09
C ARG A 20 1.60 -28.79 -4.95
N ASN A 21 1.03 -27.86 -5.71
CA ASN A 21 1.47 -26.46 -5.73
C ASN A 21 0.61 -25.57 -4.83
N GLU A 22 -0.23 -26.16 -4.02
CA GLU A 22 -1.03 -25.39 -3.06
C GLU A 22 -0.09 -24.60 -2.13
N GLY A 23 -0.36 -23.29 -2.02
CA GLY A 23 0.49 -22.39 -1.24
C GLY A 23 1.69 -21.83 -1.99
N ASN A 24 2.00 -22.33 -3.18
CA ASN A 24 3.07 -21.81 -4.03
C ASN A 24 2.48 -20.90 -5.10
N LEU A 25 3.20 -19.79 -5.38
CA LEU A 25 2.78 -18.87 -6.43
C LEU A 25 2.88 -19.52 -7.80
N LYS A 26 1.87 -19.28 -8.65
CA LYS A 26 1.94 -19.63 -10.06
C LYS A 26 3.01 -18.80 -10.75
N PRO A 27 3.71 -19.35 -11.78
CA PRO A 27 4.63 -18.56 -12.58
C PRO A 27 3.99 -17.33 -13.23
N SER A 28 2.68 -17.39 -13.52
CA SER A 28 1.93 -16.28 -14.12
C SER A 28 1.47 -15.24 -13.09
N ALA A 29 1.64 -15.47 -11.80
CA ALA A 29 1.22 -14.53 -10.77
C ALA A 29 2.04 -13.24 -10.87
N PRO A 30 1.39 -12.05 -10.90
CA PRO A 30 2.12 -10.80 -11.00
C PRO A 30 2.92 -10.53 -9.72
N THR A 31 4.04 -9.84 -9.88
CA THR A 31 4.88 -9.43 -8.75
C THR A 31 4.22 -8.32 -7.93
N TYR A 32 3.50 -7.42 -8.62
CA TYR A 32 2.89 -6.25 -8.00
C TYR A 32 1.39 -6.19 -8.25
N PRO A 33 0.60 -5.56 -7.34
CA PRO A 33 -0.84 -5.41 -7.50
C PRO A 33 -1.15 -4.32 -8.53
N ILE A 34 -1.35 -4.72 -9.78
CA ILE A 34 -1.53 -3.82 -10.91
C ILE A 34 -2.95 -3.83 -11.48
N THR A 35 -3.89 -4.50 -10.83
CA THR A 35 -5.28 -4.57 -11.27
C THR A 35 -6.07 -3.34 -10.83
N ARG A 36 -7.16 -3.03 -11.53
CA ARG A 36 -8.04 -1.92 -11.17
C ARG A 36 -8.59 -2.03 -9.75
N SER A 37 -8.83 -3.26 -9.29
CA SER A 37 -9.38 -3.50 -7.95
C SER A 37 -8.46 -3.03 -6.83
N THR A 38 -7.16 -2.90 -7.09
CA THR A 38 -6.21 -2.39 -6.09
C THR A 38 -6.08 -0.87 -6.11
N GLY A 39 -6.69 -0.21 -7.11
CA GLY A 39 -6.71 1.25 -7.21
C GLY A 39 -5.45 1.88 -7.79
N ASP A 40 -5.56 3.15 -8.09
CA ASP A 40 -4.44 3.94 -8.59
C ASP A 40 -3.60 4.46 -7.44
N ILE A 41 -2.28 4.39 -7.57
CA ILE A 41 -1.37 4.76 -6.49
C ILE A 41 -1.49 6.24 -6.09
N ASP A 42 -1.74 7.12 -7.02
CA ASP A 42 -1.91 8.55 -6.73
C ASP A 42 -3.17 8.81 -5.88
N LYS A 43 -4.25 8.12 -6.16
CA LYS A 43 -5.49 8.23 -5.37
C LYS A 43 -5.33 7.63 -3.98
N LEU A 44 -4.63 6.51 -3.88
CA LEU A 44 -4.30 5.89 -2.59
C LEU A 44 -3.47 6.83 -1.73
N CYS A 45 -2.47 7.47 -2.33
CA CYS A 45 -1.65 8.46 -1.63
C CYS A 45 -2.48 9.66 -1.17
N ARG A 46 -3.34 10.19 -2.02
CA ARG A 46 -4.20 11.33 -1.66
C ARG A 46 -5.10 10.99 -0.47
N SER A 47 -5.78 9.85 -0.51
CA SER A 47 -6.63 9.41 0.60
C SER A 47 -5.83 9.28 1.90
N THR A 48 -4.63 8.73 1.82
CA THR A 48 -3.79 8.53 3.00
C THR A 48 -3.34 9.87 3.57
N LEU A 49 -2.86 10.79 2.74
CA LEU A 49 -2.43 12.11 3.19
C LEU A 49 -3.57 12.91 3.77
N ASP A 50 -4.76 12.85 3.16
CA ASP A 50 -5.96 13.49 3.70
C ASP A 50 -6.30 12.94 5.08
N GLY A 51 -6.21 11.62 5.26
CA GLY A 51 -6.46 10.98 6.55
C GLY A 51 -5.45 11.34 7.63
N LEU A 52 -4.21 11.67 7.25
CA LEU A 52 -3.16 12.10 8.18
C LEU A 52 -3.27 13.58 8.54
N SER A 53 -3.97 14.36 7.75
CA SER A 53 -4.09 15.81 7.93
C SER A 53 -4.98 16.15 9.13
N ILE A 54 -4.54 17.08 9.97
CA ILE A 54 -5.33 17.53 11.13
C ILE A 54 -6.68 18.10 10.73
N PRO A 55 -6.82 18.93 9.67
CA PRO A 55 -8.13 19.43 9.24
C PRO A 55 -9.13 18.35 8.89
N SER A 56 -8.67 17.17 8.49
CA SER A 56 -9.52 16.02 8.17
C SER A 56 -9.67 15.03 9.34
N GLY A 57 -9.23 15.44 10.55
CA GLY A 57 -9.30 14.58 11.74
C GLY A 57 -8.05 13.75 11.99
N GLY A 58 -7.00 13.88 11.16
CA GLY A 58 -5.70 13.26 11.39
C GLY A 58 -4.92 14.00 12.49
N ILE A 59 -3.87 13.37 12.99
CA ILE A 59 -3.10 13.88 14.11
C ILE A 59 -1.63 14.14 13.78
N LEU A 60 -1.18 13.81 12.57
CA LEU A 60 0.25 13.82 12.24
C LEU A 60 0.67 15.04 11.41
N LEU A 61 -0.21 15.55 10.57
CA LEU A 61 0.10 16.66 9.67
C LEU A 61 -0.88 17.80 9.86
N ARG A 62 -0.38 19.01 10.04
CA ARG A 62 -1.23 20.20 10.04
C ARG A 62 -1.74 20.51 8.64
N ASP A 63 -0.92 20.22 7.64
CA ASP A 63 -1.22 20.44 6.24
C ASP A 63 -0.34 19.51 5.42
N ASP A 64 -0.87 18.92 4.35
CA ASP A 64 -0.10 18.06 3.47
C ASP A 64 0.98 18.81 2.69
N SER A 65 0.91 20.16 2.64
CA SER A 65 2.00 20.99 2.12
C SER A 65 3.32 20.85 2.91
N LEU A 66 3.28 20.30 4.11
CA LEU A 66 4.48 20.00 4.89
C LEU A 66 5.26 18.80 4.32
N VAL A 67 4.67 18.03 3.44
CA VAL A 67 5.33 16.90 2.80
C VAL A 67 6.21 17.42 1.66
N VAL A 68 7.50 17.24 1.80
CA VAL A 68 8.49 17.68 0.80
C VAL A 68 8.99 16.54 -0.08
N GLU A 69 8.79 15.31 0.35
CA GLU A 69 9.10 14.12 -0.43
C GLU A 69 8.09 13.02 -0.10
N LEU A 70 7.53 12.42 -1.14
CA LEU A 70 6.62 11.30 -1.01
C LEU A 70 7.12 10.16 -1.88
N ARG A 71 7.32 8.98 -1.27
CA ARG A 71 7.57 7.75 -1.98
C ARG A 71 6.47 6.76 -1.63
N ALA A 72 5.96 6.08 -2.65
CA ALA A 72 4.87 5.14 -2.46
C ALA A 72 5.04 3.95 -3.37
N LYS A 73 4.58 2.79 -2.90
CA LYS A 73 4.50 1.60 -3.72
C LYS A 73 3.28 0.77 -3.36
N LYS A 74 2.89 -0.10 -4.27
CA LYS A 74 1.89 -1.13 -4.07
C LYS A 74 2.61 -2.47 -4.03
N SER A 75 2.34 -3.27 -3.03
CA SER A 75 2.98 -4.58 -2.84
C SER A 75 1.94 -5.62 -2.45
N PHE A 76 2.25 -6.89 -2.67
CA PHE A 76 1.47 -7.95 -2.09
C PHE A 76 1.99 -8.28 -0.69
N ALA A 77 1.07 -8.46 0.24
CA ALA A 77 1.38 -8.95 1.57
C ALA A 77 1.85 -10.40 1.50
N ALA A 78 2.68 -10.81 2.45
CA ALA A 78 2.99 -12.21 2.63
C ALA A 78 1.70 -12.99 2.93
N LYS A 79 1.66 -14.27 2.55
CA LYS A 79 0.50 -15.13 2.80
C LYS A 79 0.17 -15.14 4.29
N GLY A 80 -1.07 -14.79 4.64
CA GLY A 80 -1.49 -14.62 6.03
C GLY A 80 -1.00 -13.35 6.70
N GLY A 81 -0.32 -12.46 5.96
CA GLY A 81 0.20 -11.20 6.48
C GLY A 81 -0.85 -10.09 6.50
N PHE A 82 -0.41 -8.93 6.95
CA PHE A 82 -1.24 -7.74 7.12
C PHE A 82 -1.61 -7.12 5.76
N GLN A 83 -2.88 -6.76 5.59
CA GLN A 83 -3.34 -5.93 4.48
C GLN A 83 -3.62 -4.52 5.00
N GLY A 84 -3.13 -3.52 4.29
CA GLY A 84 -3.30 -2.12 4.68
C GLY A 84 -2.13 -1.28 4.19
N ALA A 85 -1.82 -0.21 4.92
CA ALA A 85 -0.72 0.68 4.58
C ALA A 85 0.30 0.73 5.71
N PHE A 86 1.57 0.54 5.37
CA PHE A 86 2.68 0.92 6.23
C PHE A 86 3.10 2.33 5.88
N ILE A 87 3.12 3.21 6.86
CA ILE A 87 3.42 4.62 6.68
C ILE A 87 4.62 4.96 7.54
N HIS A 88 5.67 5.46 6.90
CA HIS A 88 6.87 5.94 7.58
C HIS A 88 6.98 7.44 7.36
N ILE A 89 7.12 8.18 8.43
CA ILE A 89 7.22 9.63 8.38
C ILE A 89 8.52 10.06 9.07
N TRP A 90 9.32 10.85 8.36
CA TRP A 90 10.53 11.43 8.91
C TRP A 90 10.41 12.94 8.94
N GLN A 91 10.83 13.51 10.04
CA GLN A 91 10.98 14.95 10.17
C GLN A 91 12.41 15.33 9.77
N LEU A 92 12.51 16.32 8.92
CA LEU A 92 13.79 16.85 8.47
C LEU A 92 14.39 17.83 9.50
#